data_ffc3b712a4e9fe5b8838d67744304499
#
_entry.id   ffc3b712a4e9fe5b8838d67744304499
#
_cell.length_a   1.000
_cell.length_b   1.000
_cell.length_c   1.000
_cell.angle_alpha   90.00
_cell.angle_beta   90.00
_cell.angle_gamma   90.00
#
_symmetry.space_group_name_H-M   'P 1'
#
loop_
_entity.id
_entity.type
_entity.pdbx_description
1 polymer ?
#
loop_
_entity_poly.entity_id
_entity_poly.type
_entity_poly.pdbx_seq_one_letter_code
_entity_poly.pdbx_strand_id
1 'polypeptide(L)'
;MPGNLARIEVARDRRLYFDHFLQPFGGRQKTIIFLKNIMVHLQQFNLSRSAQALKMNGRMQKSQPSFYHFLLFFLGVICSAHANGQSQAEKALSAKMESMITPEMKKVIAWRRDFHQHPELSNREFRTAKEITGFLSSLGLQVQTGVAKTGVVALLVGGRPGPVVALRADMDALPVTERGTLSFRSRDSVDYNGRKTGVMHACGHDTHVAMLMGAAEILSAMKSELKGTVKFIFQPAEEGPPSGEEGGAKMMVKEAVLENPKVDVIFGQHISSGNRLGVFTYRSGSVSAENDIFRIVVKGRQSHGASPWSGIDPIVVASQIVTALQTIVSRNLPLTTQPAVITVGSFHSGNRENIIPEEAVLTGTIRTLDSNMRNTIHSRMRELVTRMAESAGATAEINISMEDAMLVNDPALTAQMIPVLKRLAGDSGLVEVNAGMGAEDFAYFAQKVPGFYFQTGALPAGKKSSEVLHHTPDFQIDEQGMEWGLRAIVLLTINYMESHESTRKN
;
A
#
# COMPACT_ATOMS: atom_id res chain seq x y z
N MET A 1 24.60 -61.94 14.33
CA MET A 1 25.60 -62.16 13.27
C MET A 1 25.76 -60.88 12.46
N PRO A 2 27.00 -60.51 12.12
CA PRO A 2 27.43 -59.10 11.99
C PRO A 2 27.36 -58.55 10.57
N GLY A 3 27.19 -57.24 10.48
CA GLY A 3 28.07 -56.32 9.86
C GLY A 3 28.01 -56.13 8.34
N ASN A 4 27.73 -54.93 7.95
CA ASN A 4 28.55 -54.32 6.90
C ASN A 4 28.51 -52.77 7.03
N LEU A 5 29.62 -52.22 7.50
CA LEU A 5 29.96 -50.82 7.44
C LEU A 5 30.46 -50.50 6.02
N ALA A 6 29.69 -49.69 5.29
CA ALA A 6 30.15 -49.10 4.02
C ALA A 6 30.96 -47.85 4.35
N ARG A 7 32.23 -47.85 4.01
CA ARG A 7 33.14 -46.71 4.01
C ARG A 7 32.69 -45.71 2.94
N ILE A 8 32.44 -44.44 3.33
CA ILE A 8 32.30 -43.32 2.41
C ILE A 8 33.70 -42.81 2.11
N GLU A 9 34.17 -43.00 0.88
CA GLU A 9 35.35 -42.31 0.35
C GLU A 9 35.03 -40.84 0.09
N VAL A 10 35.77 -39.96 0.76
CA VAL A 10 35.71 -38.50 0.47
C VAL A 10 36.65 -38.24 -0.71
N ALA A 11 36.04 -38.13 -1.90
CA ALA A 11 36.75 -37.71 -3.10
C ALA A 11 37.17 -36.24 -3.01
N ARG A 12 38.47 -36.00 -3.27
CA ARG A 12 39.07 -34.68 -3.47
C ARG A 12 38.57 -34.11 -4.79
N ASP A 13 37.74 -33.08 -4.75
CA ASP A 13 37.70 -32.13 -5.87
C ASP A 13 37.54 -30.69 -5.37
N ARG A 14 38.70 -30.01 -5.25
CA ARG A 14 38.82 -28.66 -4.71
C ARG A 14 38.89 -27.55 -5.79
N ARG A 15 38.58 -27.84 -7.08
CA ARG A 15 38.77 -26.86 -8.15
C ARG A 15 37.45 -26.31 -8.76
N LEU A 16 36.30 -26.82 -8.42
CA LEU A 16 35.04 -26.39 -9.04
C LEU A 16 34.26 -25.34 -8.26
N TYR A 17 34.76 -24.86 -7.12
CA TYR A 17 34.03 -23.88 -6.29
C TYR A 17 34.44 -22.41 -6.50
N PHE A 18 35.47 -22.11 -7.29
CA PHE A 18 35.96 -20.73 -7.44
C PHE A 18 35.44 -19.98 -8.68
N ASP A 19 35.00 -20.67 -9.72
CA ASP A 19 34.60 -20.02 -10.96
C ASP A 19 33.13 -19.53 -11.02
N HIS A 20 32.32 -19.84 -9.98
CA HIS A 20 30.93 -19.34 -9.90
C HIS A 20 30.75 -18.07 -9.08
N PHE A 21 31.83 -17.49 -8.54
CA PHE A 21 31.75 -16.35 -7.61
C PHE A 21 32.09 -14.98 -8.22
N LEU A 22 32.33 -14.87 -9.50
CA LEU A 22 32.73 -13.61 -10.18
C LEU A 22 31.67 -13.04 -11.11
N GLN A 23 30.38 -13.14 -10.77
CA GLN A 23 29.36 -12.30 -11.40
C GLN A 23 29.06 -11.05 -10.54
N PRO A 24 28.89 -9.85 -11.13
CA PRO A 24 28.70 -8.63 -10.37
C PRO A 24 27.35 -8.63 -9.68
N PHE A 25 27.36 -8.65 -8.35
CA PHE A 25 26.17 -8.62 -7.51
C PHE A 25 25.60 -7.20 -7.42
N GLY A 26 24.45 -6.96 -8.01
CA GLY A 26 23.66 -5.74 -7.80
C GLY A 26 22.87 -5.83 -6.47
N GLY A 27 23.12 -4.88 -5.54
CA GLY A 27 22.32 -4.64 -4.35
C GLY A 27 23.03 -4.78 -3.01
N ARG A 28 22.94 -3.74 -2.19
CA ARG A 28 23.63 -3.60 -0.87
C ARG A 28 23.36 -4.74 0.12
N GLN A 29 22.17 -5.35 0.12
CA GLN A 29 21.85 -6.46 1.02
C GLN A 29 22.65 -7.73 0.71
N LYS A 30 22.87 -8.03 -0.57
CA LYS A 30 23.68 -9.21 -0.98
C LYS A 30 25.14 -9.03 -0.61
N THR A 31 25.65 -7.80 -0.66
CA THR A 31 27.00 -7.46 -0.25
C THR A 31 27.20 -7.64 1.26
N ILE A 32 26.22 -7.26 2.09
CA ILE A 32 26.28 -7.43 3.55
C ILE A 32 26.20 -8.91 3.94
N ILE A 33 25.38 -9.71 3.29
CA ILE A 33 25.30 -11.17 3.51
C ILE A 33 26.60 -11.83 3.05
N PHE A 34 27.16 -11.43 1.93
CA PHE A 34 28.45 -11.91 1.43
C PHE A 34 29.59 -11.60 2.41
N LEU A 35 29.65 -10.36 2.93
CA LEU A 35 30.66 -9.96 3.91
C LEU A 35 30.48 -10.66 5.26
N LYS A 36 29.25 -10.90 5.73
CA LYS A 36 28.99 -11.71 6.93
C LYS A 36 29.44 -13.15 6.76
N ASN A 37 29.19 -13.77 5.63
CA ASN A 37 29.63 -15.14 5.35
C ASN A 37 31.16 -15.24 5.24
N ILE A 38 31.83 -14.24 4.65
CA ILE A 38 33.30 -14.17 4.64
C ILE A 38 33.84 -14.03 6.08
N MET A 39 33.24 -13.18 6.91
CA MET A 39 33.69 -13.02 8.32
C MET A 39 33.55 -14.31 9.12
N VAL A 40 32.43 -15.03 8.98
CA VAL A 40 32.24 -16.33 9.64
C VAL A 40 33.25 -17.36 9.17
N HIS A 41 33.58 -17.42 7.87
CA HIS A 41 34.57 -18.33 7.33
C HIS A 41 36.00 -17.97 7.76
N LEU A 42 36.34 -16.67 7.85
CA LEU A 42 37.64 -16.21 8.34
C LEU A 42 37.79 -16.44 9.84
N GLN A 43 36.74 -16.32 10.64
CA GLN A 43 36.76 -16.70 12.06
C GLN A 43 36.97 -18.20 12.26
N GLN A 44 36.28 -19.04 11.47
CA GLN A 44 36.48 -20.50 11.51
C GLN A 44 37.88 -20.91 11.04
N PHE A 45 38.43 -20.21 10.05
CA PHE A 45 39.79 -20.47 9.54
C PHE A 45 40.87 -20.07 10.55
N ASN A 46 40.68 -18.97 11.30
CA ASN A 46 41.62 -18.56 12.37
C ASN A 46 41.56 -19.48 13.61
N LEU A 47 40.39 -19.98 13.97
CA LEU A 47 40.20 -20.95 15.05
C LEU A 47 40.88 -22.30 14.73
N SER A 48 40.84 -22.74 13.47
CA SER A 48 41.51 -23.98 13.04
C SER A 48 43.05 -23.85 12.99
N ARG A 49 43.60 -22.69 12.67
CA ARG A 49 45.03 -22.43 12.69
C ARG A 49 45.61 -22.24 14.11
N SER A 50 44.86 -21.60 15.01
CA SER A 50 45.26 -21.45 16.42
C SER A 50 45.31 -22.81 17.14
N ALA A 51 44.40 -23.73 16.79
CA ALA A 51 44.37 -25.07 17.36
C ALA A 51 45.52 -25.98 16.82
N GLN A 52 46.03 -25.71 15.62
CA GLN A 52 47.19 -26.41 15.07
C GLN A 52 48.53 -25.82 15.52
N ALA A 53 48.61 -24.50 15.77
CA ALA A 53 49.81 -23.83 16.24
C ALA A 53 50.16 -24.10 17.72
N LEU A 54 49.19 -24.52 18.53
CA LEU A 54 49.35 -24.85 19.95
C LEU A 54 50.00 -26.22 20.18
N LYS A 55 50.29 -27.00 19.13
CA LYS A 55 50.92 -28.35 19.22
C LYS A 55 52.39 -28.42 18.79
N MET A 56 53.02 -27.30 18.41
CA MET A 56 54.42 -27.28 18.02
C MET A 56 55.20 -26.14 18.69
N ASN A 57 55.97 -26.50 19.67
CA ASN A 57 57.18 -25.84 20.23
C ASN A 57 57.06 -24.38 20.74
N GLY A 58 57.23 -24.26 22.04
CA GLY A 58 57.42 -23.02 22.81
C GLY A 58 58.62 -22.17 22.40
N ARG A 59 58.34 -21.14 21.62
CA ARG A 59 59.10 -19.87 21.60
C ARG A 59 58.17 -18.78 21.11
N MET A 60 57.83 -17.84 21.99
CA MET A 60 57.06 -16.64 21.65
C MET A 60 57.93 -15.69 20.80
N GLN A 61 57.58 -15.58 19.53
CA GLN A 61 58.03 -14.49 18.69
C GLN A 61 56.91 -13.43 18.64
N LYS A 62 57.21 -12.20 19.08
CA LYS A 62 56.29 -11.05 18.96
C LYS A 62 56.03 -10.79 17.48
N SER A 63 54.87 -11.19 17.00
CA SER A 63 54.42 -10.84 15.66
C SER A 63 53.86 -9.42 15.67
N GLN A 64 54.33 -8.57 14.77
CA GLN A 64 53.75 -7.27 14.49
C GLN A 64 52.29 -7.44 14.00
N PRO A 65 51.35 -6.51 14.32
CA PRO A 65 49.98 -6.59 13.81
C PRO A 65 50.01 -6.50 12.29
N SER A 66 49.49 -7.50 11.63
CA SER A 66 49.53 -7.62 10.18
C SER A 66 48.69 -6.50 9.53
N PHE A 67 49.16 -6.00 8.39
CA PHE A 67 48.50 -5.01 7.52
C PHE A 67 47.00 -5.31 7.28
N TYR A 68 46.58 -6.57 7.37
CA TYR A 68 45.21 -7.02 7.29
C TYR A 68 44.31 -6.55 8.45
N HIS A 69 44.82 -6.41 9.65
CA HIS A 69 44.08 -5.89 10.80
C HIS A 69 43.82 -4.38 10.65
N PHE A 70 44.76 -3.66 10.04
CA PHE A 70 44.64 -2.23 9.74
C PHE A 70 43.64 -1.99 8.60
N LEU A 71 43.66 -2.85 7.57
CA LEU A 71 42.69 -2.77 6.45
C LEU A 71 41.26 -3.12 6.88
N LEU A 72 41.09 -4.12 7.74
CA LEU A 72 39.80 -4.49 8.31
C LEU A 72 39.25 -3.42 9.27
N PHE A 73 40.12 -2.79 10.04
CA PHE A 73 39.75 -1.68 10.91
C PHE A 73 39.35 -0.45 10.10
N PHE A 74 40.10 -0.11 9.03
CA PHE A 74 39.74 0.99 8.13
C PHE A 74 38.44 0.74 7.32
N LEU A 75 38.27 -0.48 6.82
CA LEU A 75 36.99 -0.88 6.16
C LEU A 75 35.82 -0.90 7.15
N GLY A 76 36.04 -1.31 8.39
CA GLY A 76 35.05 -1.25 9.47
C GLY A 76 34.67 0.19 9.83
N VAL A 77 35.63 1.11 9.87
CA VAL A 77 35.44 2.54 10.17
C VAL A 77 34.71 3.24 8.98
N ILE A 78 35.09 2.92 7.74
CA ILE A 78 34.42 3.47 6.55
C ILE A 78 32.98 2.95 6.43
N CYS A 79 32.72 1.66 6.72
CA CYS A 79 31.35 1.13 6.77
C CYS A 79 30.53 1.68 7.95
N SER A 80 31.17 1.99 9.09
CA SER A 80 30.47 2.56 10.26
C SER A 80 30.12 4.05 10.07
N ALA A 81 30.87 4.78 9.25
CA ALA A 81 30.62 6.20 8.97
C ALA A 81 29.40 6.45 8.06
N HIS A 82 28.86 5.41 7.42
CA HIS A 82 27.62 5.49 6.60
C HIS A 82 26.37 4.96 7.32
N ALA A 83 26.47 4.65 8.61
CA ALA A 83 25.34 4.23 9.41
C ALA A 83 24.60 5.43 9.99
N ASN A 84 23.48 5.80 9.38
CA ASN A 84 22.34 6.51 9.98
C ASN A 84 22.52 7.94 10.53
N GLY A 85 23.44 8.73 10.05
CA GLY A 85 23.49 10.17 10.36
C GLY A 85 22.69 10.98 9.32
N GLN A 86 21.70 11.77 9.78
CA GLN A 86 21.11 12.82 8.93
C GLN A 86 22.22 13.76 8.44
N SER A 87 22.17 14.16 7.15
CA SER A 87 23.04 15.19 6.63
C SER A 87 22.80 16.52 7.36
N GLN A 88 23.81 17.39 7.39
CA GLN A 88 23.64 18.71 8.00
C GLN A 88 22.54 19.53 7.29
N ALA A 89 22.40 19.37 5.97
CA ALA A 89 21.33 19.96 5.18
C ALA A 89 19.96 19.42 5.58
N GLU A 90 19.81 18.09 5.71
CA GLU A 90 18.57 17.48 6.17
C GLU A 90 18.15 17.99 7.56
N LYS A 91 19.10 18.07 8.50
CA LYS A 91 18.81 18.62 9.85
C LYS A 91 18.34 20.05 9.81
N ALA A 92 18.99 20.90 9.01
CA ALA A 92 18.62 22.31 8.87
C ALA A 92 17.22 22.45 8.25
N LEU A 93 16.91 21.70 7.18
CA LEU A 93 15.60 21.70 6.54
C LEU A 93 14.52 21.16 7.47
N SER A 94 14.79 20.08 8.20
CA SER A 94 13.85 19.52 9.19
C SER A 94 13.56 20.52 10.31
N ALA A 95 14.56 21.21 10.84
CA ALA A 95 14.36 22.22 11.88
C ALA A 95 13.56 23.43 11.37
N LYS A 96 13.82 23.86 10.14
CA LYS A 96 13.04 24.93 9.48
C LYS A 96 11.59 24.51 9.29
N MET A 97 11.35 23.33 8.77
CA MET A 97 10.00 22.74 8.61
C MET A 97 9.26 22.71 9.95
N GLU A 98 9.89 22.22 11.03
CA GLU A 98 9.27 22.17 12.36
C GLU A 98 8.76 23.53 12.85
N SER A 99 9.49 24.61 12.56
CA SER A 99 9.05 25.95 12.92
C SER A 99 7.83 26.44 12.14
N MET A 100 7.51 25.82 11.00
CA MET A 100 6.40 26.19 10.11
C MET A 100 5.14 25.36 10.38
N ILE A 101 5.26 24.12 10.90
CA ILE A 101 4.13 23.20 11.07
C ILE A 101 3.03 23.79 11.95
N THR A 102 3.34 24.14 13.19
CA THR A 102 2.33 24.61 14.15
C THR A 102 1.56 25.84 13.68
N PRO A 103 2.21 26.89 13.13
CA PRO A 103 1.50 28.01 12.50
C PRO A 103 0.58 27.59 11.36
N GLU A 104 1.00 26.62 10.54
CA GLU A 104 0.26 26.16 9.36
C GLU A 104 -1.00 25.37 9.74
N MET A 105 -1.01 24.68 10.87
CA MET A 105 -2.14 23.84 11.28
C MET A 105 -3.46 24.60 11.38
N LYS A 106 -3.46 25.88 11.68
CA LYS A 106 -4.69 26.70 11.69
C LYS A 106 -5.38 26.72 10.31
N LYS A 107 -4.59 26.84 9.24
CA LYS A 107 -5.10 26.82 7.86
C LYS A 107 -5.52 25.41 7.46
N VAL A 108 -4.69 24.41 7.76
CA VAL A 108 -4.95 22.99 7.46
C VAL A 108 -6.27 22.52 8.08
N ILE A 109 -6.54 22.87 9.34
CA ILE A 109 -7.80 22.56 10.00
C ILE A 109 -8.97 23.34 9.35
N ALA A 110 -8.77 24.58 8.95
CA ALA A 110 -9.82 25.36 8.30
C ALA A 110 -10.19 24.76 6.92
N TRP A 111 -9.20 24.37 6.10
CA TRP A 111 -9.44 23.69 4.83
C TRP A 111 -10.16 22.36 5.01
N ARG A 112 -9.68 21.52 5.96
CA ARG A 112 -10.33 20.25 6.28
C ARG A 112 -11.81 20.44 6.61
N ARG A 113 -12.15 21.39 7.46
CA ARG A 113 -13.53 21.66 7.87
C ARG A 113 -14.40 22.19 6.73
N ASP A 114 -13.81 22.98 5.83
CA ASP A 114 -14.49 23.46 4.62
C ASP A 114 -14.79 22.33 3.65
N PHE A 115 -13.82 21.45 3.35
CA PHE A 115 -14.05 20.26 2.53
C PHE A 115 -15.06 19.31 3.18
N HIS A 116 -14.98 19.10 4.49
CA HIS A 116 -15.92 18.24 5.22
C HIS A 116 -17.36 18.75 5.14
N GLN A 117 -17.53 20.06 5.17
CA GLN A 117 -18.85 20.71 5.08
C GLN A 117 -19.44 20.66 3.67
N HIS A 118 -18.61 20.55 2.64
CA HIS A 118 -19.00 20.57 1.22
C HIS A 118 -18.42 19.36 0.47
N PRO A 119 -18.78 18.13 0.88
CA PRO A 119 -18.20 16.93 0.30
C PRO A 119 -18.79 16.65 -1.08
N GLU A 120 -17.96 16.10 -1.97
CA GLU A 120 -18.35 15.74 -3.32
C GLU A 120 -18.03 14.26 -3.59
N LEU A 121 -18.96 13.55 -4.27
CA LEU A 121 -18.77 12.14 -4.61
C LEU A 121 -17.71 11.95 -5.70
N SER A 122 -17.21 10.72 -5.80
CA SER A 122 -16.25 10.26 -6.81
C SER A 122 -16.59 10.76 -8.21
N ASN A 123 -15.61 11.31 -8.93
CA ASN A 123 -15.76 11.96 -10.25
C ASN A 123 -16.69 13.20 -10.28
N ARG A 124 -17.04 13.75 -9.14
CA ARG A 124 -17.88 14.96 -8.99
C ARG A 124 -17.22 16.03 -8.12
N GLU A 125 -15.94 15.90 -7.83
CA GLU A 125 -15.12 16.72 -6.93
C GLU A 125 -14.75 18.08 -7.59
N PHE A 126 -15.71 18.74 -8.25
CA PHE A 126 -15.45 19.95 -9.04
C PHE A 126 -15.12 21.16 -8.17
N ARG A 127 -15.84 21.36 -7.04
CA ARG A 127 -15.56 22.43 -6.08
C ARG A 127 -14.24 22.17 -5.40
N THR A 128 -14.02 20.97 -4.90
CA THR A 128 -12.78 20.54 -4.26
C THR A 128 -11.57 20.79 -5.16
N ALA A 129 -11.65 20.36 -6.43
CA ALA A 129 -10.61 20.60 -7.42
C ALA A 129 -10.35 22.09 -7.68
N LYS A 130 -11.40 22.90 -7.69
CA LYS A 130 -11.30 24.36 -7.90
C LYS A 130 -10.58 25.04 -6.73
N GLU A 131 -10.94 24.70 -5.48
CA GLU A 131 -10.31 25.25 -4.28
C GLU A 131 -8.82 24.87 -4.22
N ILE A 132 -8.49 23.60 -4.46
CA ILE A 132 -7.11 23.11 -4.55
C ILE A 132 -6.33 23.87 -5.63
N THR A 133 -6.90 23.99 -6.83
CA THR A 133 -6.27 24.68 -7.96
C THR A 133 -5.97 26.15 -7.66
N GLY A 134 -6.95 26.85 -7.08
CA GLY A 134 -6.81 28.25 -6.68
C GLY A 134 -5.68 28.45 -5.68
N PHE A 135 -5.64 27.60 -4.67
CA PHE A 135 -4.60 27.62 -3.64
C PHE A 135 -3.20 27.34 -4.21
N LEU A 136 -3.02 26.23 -4.94
CA LEU A 136 -1.71 25.87 -5.51
C LEU A 136 -1.20 26.91 -6.50
N SER A 137 -2.11 27.49 -7.30
CA SER A 137 -1.78 28.61 -8.21
C SER A 137 -1.31 29.85 -7.45
N SER A 138 -1.90 30.15 -6.28
CA SER A 138 -1.48 31.26 -5.43
C SER A 138 -0.06 31.11 -4.87
N LEU A 139 0.43 29.86 -4.75
CA LEU A 139 1.81 29.54 -4.40
C LEU A 139 2.78 29.65 -5.58
N GLY A 140 2.29 29.99 -6.78
CA GLY A 140 3.10 30.08 -8.00
C GLY A 140 3.54 28.72 -8.56
N LEU A 141 2.81 27.64 -8.24
CA LEU A 141 3.06 26.31 -8.76
C LEU A 141 2.52 26.15 -10.19
N GLN A 142 3.12 25.24 -10.96
CA GLN A 142 2.57 24.79 -12.24
C GLN A 142 1.45 23.80 -11.97
N VAL A 143 0.20 24.17 -12.24
CA VAL A 143 -0.98 23.37 -11.93
C VAL A 143 -1.63 22.85 -13.21
N GLN A 144 -1.91 21.55 -13.24
CA GLN A 144 -2.69 20.87 -14.25
C GLN A 144 -4.00 20.38 -13.60
N THR A 145 -5.12 20.67 -14.24
CA THR A 145 -6.47 20.27 -13.79
C THR A 145 -7.10 19.27 -14.77
N GLY A 146 -8.16 18.58 -14.32
CA GLY A 146 -8.90 17.66 -15.17
C GLY A 146 -8.19 16.32 -15.41
N VAL A 147 -7.17 15.99 -14.63
CA VAL A 147 -6.51 14.68 -14.67
C VAL A 147 -7.44 13.66 -14.07
N ALA A 148 -7.76 12.58 -14.80
CA ALA A 148 -8.79 11.62 -14.42
C ALA A 148 -10.12 12.31 -14.04
N LYS A 149 -10.57 13.27 -14.87
CA LYS A 149 -11.76 14.11 -14.76
C LYS A 149 -11.62 15.30 -13.82
N THR A 150 -11.55 15.09 -12.52
CA THR A 150 -11.53 16.16 -11.51
C THR A 150 -10.19 16.31 -10.79
N GLY A 151 -9.25 15.40 -11.01
CA GLY A 151 -7.94 15.42 -10.35
C GLY A 151 -7.09 16.66 -10.67
N VAL A 152 -6.24 17.01 -9.72
CA VAL A 152 -5.33 18.19 -9.79
C VAL A 152 -3.91 17.71 -9.56
N VAL A 153 -2.99 18.17 -10.40
CA VAL A 153 -1.55 17.87 -10.27
C VAL A 153 -0.78 19.18 -10.26
N ALA A 154 0.17 19.32 -9.34
CA ALA A 154 1.03 20.49 -9.29
C ALA A 154 2.51 20.13 -9.17
N LEU A 155 3.39 20.99 -9.71
CA LEU A 155 4.83 20.80 -9.66
C LEU A 155 5.50 21.94 -8.89
N LEU A 156 6.31 21.56 -7.91
CA LEU A 156 7.25 22.43 -7.21
C LEU A 156 8.68 22.02 -7.60
N VAL A 157 9.31 22.81 -8.46
CA VAL A 157 10.71 22.59 -8.85
C VAL A 157 11.59 23.26 -7.81
N GLY A 158 12.41 22.47 -7.10
CA GLY A 158 13.34 22.93 -6.08
C GLY A 158 14.52 23.72 -6.66
N GLY A 159 15.26 24.38 -5.79
CA GLY A 159 16.43 25.22 -6.16
C GLY A 159 17.70 24.42 -6.50
N ARG A 160 17.72 23.12 -6.23
CA ARG A 160 18.88 22.23 -6.48
C ARG A 160 18.47 21.02 -7.29
N PRO A 161 19.33 20.49 -8.19
CA PRO A 161 19.07 19.23 -8.89
C PRO A 161 18.84 18.08 -7.91
N GLY A 162 17.90 17.15 -8.24
CA GLY A 162 17.59 16.01 -7.40
C GLY A 162 16.49 15.13 -7.98
N PRO A 163 15.97 14.21 -7.18
CA PRO A 163 14.91 13.28 -7.58
C PRO A 163 13.56 13.98 -7.73
N VAL A 164 12.61 13.26 -8.33
CA VAL A 164 11.19 13.64 -8.39
C VAL A 164 10.40 12.79 -7.39
N VAL A 165 9.88 13.43 -6.36
CA VAL A 165 9.06 12.81 -5.33
C VAL A 165 7.59 13.17 -5.57
N ALA A 166 6.71 12.18 -5.70
CA ALA A 166 5.28 12.41 -5.74
C ALA A 166 4.66 12.25 -4.35
N LEU A 167 3.70 13.12 -4.04
CA LEU A 167 2.87 13.08 -2.83
C LEU A 167 1.41 12.98 -3.26
N ARG A 168 0.66 12.02 -2.72
CA ARG A 168 -0.74 11.77 -3.09
C ARG A 168 -1.69 12.03 -1.93
N ALA A 169 -2.80 12.66 -2.25
CA ALA A 169 -4.01 12.69 -1.44
C ALA A 169 -5.22 12.37 -2.34
N ASP A 170 -6.09 11.48 -1.88
CA ASP A 170 -7.43 11.28 -2.42
C ASP A 170 -8.36 12.42 -1.97
N MET A 171 -9.47 12.66 -2.71
CA MET A 171 -10.29 13.85 -2.44
C MET A 171 -11.80 13.63 -2.54
N ASP A 172 -12.25 12.42 -2.82
CA ASP A 172 -13.67 12.10 -2.95
C ASP A 172 -14.33 11.77 -1.61
N ALA A 173 -15.66 11.91 -1.56
CA ALA A 173 -16.52 11.60 -0.42
C ALA A 173 -17.47 10.44 -0.76
N LEU A 174 -18.16 9.94 0.28
CA LEU A 174 -19.03 8.77 0.23
C LEU A 174 -20.51 9.14 0.30
N PRO A 175 -21.42 8.30 -0.27
CA PRO A 175 -22.87 8.48 -0.19
C PRO A 175 -23.39 8.06 1.21
N VAL A 176 -22.93 8.74 2.26
CA VAL A 176 -23.25 8.50 3.67
C VAL A 176 -23.94 9.73 4.25
N THR A 177 -25.05 9.53 4.96
CA THR A 177 -25.70 10.62 5.70
C THR A 177 -25.04 10.78 7.05
N GLU A 178 -24.34 11.90 7.24
CA GLU A 178 -23.61 12.19 8.47
C GLU A 178 -24.53 12.31 9.67
N ARG A 179 -24.17 11.63 10.76
CA ARG A 179 -24.76 11.80 12.10
C ARG A 179 -23.78 12.56 12.95
N GLY A 180 -24.27 13.21 13.98
CA GLY A 180 -23.39 13.89 14.92
C GLY A 180 -23.65 15.39 15.02
N THR A 181 -22.80 16.06 15.81
CA THR A 181 -23.03 17.45 16.26
C THR A 181 -21.91 18.39 15.85
N LEU A 182 -21.03 18.00 14.92
CA LEU A 182 -19.97 18.87 14.43
C LEU A 182 -20.58 20.13 13.78
N SER A 183 -20.04 21.30 14.15
CA SER A 183 -20.54 22.59 13.61
C SER A 183 -20.35 22.70 12.10
N PHE A 184 -19.37 21.99 11.56
CA PHE A 184 -19.03 21.91 10.13
C PHE A 184 -19.45 20.58 9.47
N ARG A 185 -20.40 19.84 10.09
CA ARG A 185 -20.92 18.59 9.50
C ARG A 185 -21.54 18.85 8.13
N SER A 186 -21.47 17.88 7.24
CA SER A 186 -22.16 17.92 5.96
C SER A 186 -23.68 17.91 6.15
N ARG A 187 -24.36 18.68 5.29
CA ARG A 187 -25.82 18.68 5.13
C ARG A 187 -26.22 18.41 3.69
N ASP A 188 -25.24 18.12 2.86
CA ASP A 188 -25.44 17.90 1.44
C ASP A 188 -26.09 16.55 1.19
N SER A 189 -26.91 16.49 0.16
CA SER A 189 -27.58 15.27 -0.28
C SER A 189 -27.75 15.26 -1.78
N VAL A 190 -27.62 14.09 -2.36
CA VAL A 190 -27.72 13.84 -3.81
C VAL A 190 -28.66 12.67 -4.09
N ASP A 191 -29.13 12.55 -5.33
CA ASP A 191 -29.71 11.32 -5.82
C ASP A 191 -28.59 10.34 -6.18
N TYR A 192 -28.48 9.23 -5.43
CA TYR A 192 -27.50 8.19 -5.63
C TYR A 192 -28.23 6.86 -5.83
N ASN A 193 -28.04 6.24 -7.01
CA ASN A 193 -28.70 4.99 -7.39
C ASN A 193 -30.24 5.03 -7.19
N GLY A 194 -30.87 6.18 -7.55
CA GLY A 194 -32.34 6.38 -7.47
C GLY A 194 -32.86 6.60 -6.04
N ARG A 195 -32.01 6.93 -5.10
CA ARG A 195 -32.37 7.26 -3.71
C ARG A 195 -31.66 8.53 -3.26
N LYS A 196 -32.40 9.40 -2.57
CA LYS A 196 -31.82 10.56 -1.91
C LYS A 196 -30.96 10.11 -0.73
N THR A 197 -29.67 10.42 -0.75
CA THR A 197 -28.72 10.08 0.32
C THR A 197 -27.88 11.30 0.68
N GLY A 198 -27.38 11.37 1.92
CA GLY A 198 -26.39 12.37 2.31
C GLY A 198 -25.03 12.09 1.67
N VAL A 199 -24.17 13.08 1.68
CA VAL A 199 -22.76 12.95 1.26
C VAL A 199 -21.87 13.34 2.44
N MET A 200 -20.83 12.55 2.71
CA MET A 200 -19.94 12.76 3.84
C MET A 200 -18.53 12.29 3.52
N HIS A 201 -17.51 13.05 3.95
CA HIS A 201 -16.16 12.52 4.04
C HIS A 201 -16.05 11.51 5.19
N ALA A 202 -16.61 10.31 4.98
CA ALA A 202 -16.66 9.25 5.97
C ALA A 202 -15.41 8.34 5.95
N CYS A 203 -14.42 8.67 5.09
CA CYS A 203 -13.11 8.02 5.05
C CYS A 203 -11.95 8.94 5.48
N GLY A 204 -12.18 10.25 5.52
CA GLY A 204 -11.20 11.22 5.98
C GLY A 204 -10.35 11.86 4.88
N HIS A 205 -10.76 11.77 3.61
CA HIS A 205 -10.05 12.34 2.47
C HIS A 205 -9.98 13.87 2.55
N ASP A 206 -10.94 14.52 3.20
CA ASP A 206 -10.87 15.95 3.57
C ASP A 206 -9.59 16.29 4.35
N THR A 207 -9.13 15.39 5.21
CA THR A 207 -7.88 15.55 5.96
C THR A 207 -6.65 15.35 5.08
N HIS A 208 -6.71 14.40 4.13
CA HIS A 208 -5.60 14.11 3.23
C HIS A 208 -5.35 15.29 2.29
N VAL A 209 -6.42 15.83 1.70
CA VAL A 209 -6.35 17.05 0.88
C VAL A 209 -5.75 18.20 1.67
N ALA A 210 -6.27 18.49 2.87
CA ALA A 210 -5.82 19.59 3.69
C ALA A 210 -4.35 19.45 4.12
N MET A 211 -3.91 18.24 4.50
CA MET A 211 -2.51 17.97 4.84
C MET A 211 -1.59 18.14 3.62
N LEU A 212 -2.02 17.71 2.42
CA LEU A 212 -1.22 17.85 1.21
C LEU A 212 -1.12 19.32 0.76
N MET A 213 -2.18 20.12 0.94
CA MET A 213 -2.14 21.57 0.73
C MET A 213 -1.15 22.24 1.69
N GLY A 214 -1.18 21.89 2.98
CA GLY A 214 -0.22 22.39 3.97
C GLY A 214 1.23 21.99 3.64
N ALA A 215 1.44 20.74 3.18
CA ALA A 215 2.74 20.28 2.70
C ALA A 215 3.22 21.10 1.49
N ALA A 216 2.31 21.44 0.57
CA ALA A 216 2.64 22.26 -0.60
C ALA A 216 3.07 23.69 -0.19
N GLU A 217 2.41 24.32 0.79
CA GLU A 217 2.79 25.63 1.31
C GLU A 217 4.17 25.61 1.99
N ILE A 218 4.39 24.65 2.91
CA ILE A 218 5.66 24.50 3.64
C ILE A 218 6.81 24.25 2.67
N LEU A 219 6.67 23.30 1.76
CA LEU A 219 7.71 22.94 0.80
C LEU A 219 7.97 24.10 -0.20
N SER A 220 6.93 24.85 -0.60
CA SER A 220 7.08 26.04 -1.45
C SER A 220 7.88 27.13 -0.77
N ALA A 221 7.66 27.38 0.52
CA ALA A 221 8.44 28.35 1.30
C ALA A 221 9.92 27.93 1.48
N MET A 222 10.22 26.65 1.28
CA MET A 222 11.59 26.10 1.32
C MET A 222 12.18 25.83 -0.07
N LYS A 223 11.50 26.25 -1.15
CA LYS A 223 11.80 25.94 -2.55
C LYS A 223 13.29 26.09 -2.92
N SER A 224 13.93 27.20 -2.54
CA SER A 224 15.34 27.48 -2.87
C SER A 224 16.33 26.48 -2.27
N GLU A 225 15.94 25.83 -1.18
CA GLU A 225 16.75 24.88 -0.42
C GLU A 225 16.45 23.42 -0.78
N LEU A 226 15.31 23.17 -1.43
CA LEU A 226 14.90 21.82 -1.81
C LEU A 226 15.72 21.28 -2.98
N LYS A 227 16.03 19.98 -2.93
CA LYS A 227 16.72 19.20 -3.94
C LYS A 227 15.70 18.40 -4.75
N GLY A 228 15.64 18.64 -6.08
CA GLY A 228 14.73 17.92 -6.96
C GLY A 228 13.38 18.58 -7.18
N THR A 229 12.35 17.79 -7.45
CA THR A 229 11.00 18.26 -7.75
C THR A 229 9.98 17.52 -6.89
N VAL A 230 9.00 18.23 -6.32
CA VAL A 230 7.83 17.62 -5.70
C VAL A 230 6.66 17.68 -6.67
N LYS A 231 6.01 16.53 -6.91
CA LYS A 231 4.77 16.43 -7.67
C LYS A 231 3.63 16.15 -6.72
N PHE A 232 2.74 17.10 -6.52
CA PHE A 232 1.53 16.97 -5.72
C PHE A 232 0.42 16.37 -6.59
N ILE A 233 -0.19 15.29 -6.14
CA ILE A 233 -1.26 14.57 -6.85
C ILE A 233 -2.49 14.55 -5.94
N PHE A 234 -3.51 15.29 -6.32
CA PHE A 234 -4.83 15.26 -5.69
C PHE A 234 -5.73 14.39 -6.55
N GLN A 235 -6.00 13.20 -6.05
CA GLN A 235 -6.61 12.10 -6.80
C GLN A 235 -8.12 12.06 -6.58
N PRO A 236 -8.94 12.00 -7.64
CA PRO A 236 -10.39 11.77 -7.54
C PRO A 236 -10.72 10.29 -7.42
N ALA A 237 -11.95 9.99 -7.01
CA ALA A 237 -12.60 8.70 -7.15
C ALA A 237 -11.82 7.49 -6.62
N GLU A 238 -11.21 7.61 -5.42
CA GLU A 238 -10.53 6.50 -4.73
C GLU A 238 -11.55 5.44 -4.32
N GLU A 239 -12.71 5.85 -3.83
CA GLU A 239 -13.82 5.00 -3.36
C GLU A 239 -14.58 4.31 -4.52
N GLY A 240 -14.09 4.47 -5.75
CA GLY A 240 -14.62 3.93 -6.97
C GLY A 240 -15.49 4.92 -7.77
N PRO A 241 -15.30 4.96 -9.09
CA PRO A 241 -16.09 5.83 -9.96
C PRO A 241 -17.55 5.36 -10.04
N PRO A 242 -18.48 6.27 -10.42
CA PRO A 242 -19.86 5.89 -10.72
C PRO A 242 -19.95 4.78 -11.78
N SER A 243 -20.98 3.95 -11.68
CA SER A 243 -21.18 2.82 -12.62
C SER A 243 -21.11 3.27 -14.09
N GLY A 244 -20.28 2.58 -14.87
CA GLY A 244 -20.05 2.87 -16.29
C GLY A 244 -19.03 3.98 -16.56
N GLU A 245 -18.40 4.53 -15.51
CA GLU A 245 -17.33 5.51 -15.64
C GLU A 245 -15.95 4.90 -15.30
N GLU A 246 -14.89 5.46 -15.88
CA GLU A 246 -13.51 5.25 -15.41
C GLU A 246 -13.13 6.37 -14.42
N GLY A 247 -12.20 6.13 -13.50
CA GLY A 247 -11.71 7.11 -12.52
C GLY A 247 -10.55 6.60 -11.70
N GLY A 248 -10.26 7.28 -10.59
CA GLY A 248 -9.28 6.89 -9.60
C GLY A 248 -7.82 6.91 -10.08
N ALA A 249 -6.94 6.31 -9.28
CA ALA A 249 -5.51 6.19 -9.59
C ALA A 249 -5.26 5.43 -10.89
N LYS A 250 -6.09 4.43 -11.21
CA LYS A 250 -6.01 3.66 -12.45
C LYS A 250 -6.08 4.56 -13.68
N MET A 251 -7.03 5.50 -13.71
CA MET A 251 -7.19 6.47 -14.79
C MET A 251 -6.04 7.48 -14.80
N MET A 252 -5.63 8.00 -13.63
CA MET A 252 -4.46 8.91 -13.54
C MET A 252 -3.19 8.29 -14.10
N VAL A 253 -2.94 7.01 -13.83
CA VAL A 253 -1.79 6.27 -14.37
C VAL A 253 -1.91 6.08 -15.90
N LYS A 254 -3.13 5.79 -16.39
CA LYS A 254 -3.42 5.70 -17.83
C LYS A 254 -3.15 7.05 -18.54
N GLU A 255 -3.40 8.17 -17.88
CA GLU A 255 -3.11 9.53 -18.34
C GLU A 255 -1.66 9.97 -18.06
N ALA A 256 -0.78 9.02 -17.70
CA ALA A 256 0.65 9.24 -17.51
C ALA A 256 1.01 10.26 -16.40
N VAL A 257 0.24 10.33 -15.32
CA VAL A 257 0.46 11.27 -14.20
C VAL A 257 1.85 11.12 -13.56
N LEU A 258 2.45 9.94 -13.63
CA LEU A 258 3.79 9.68 -13.08
C LEU A 258 4.93 10.03 -14.05
N GLU A 259 4.59 10.49 -15.25
CA GLU A 259 5.54 11.00 -16.25
C GLU A 259 5.58 12.54 -16.22
N ASN A 260 6.50 13.15 -16.92
CA ASN A 260 6.65 14.59 -17.18
C ASN A 260 6.48 15.53 -15.97
N PRO A 261 7.45 15.54 -15.01
CA PRO A 261 8.66 14.74 -14.94
C PRO A 261 8.36 13.33 -14.44
N LYS A 262 9.17 12.36 -14.86
CA LYS A 262 9.05 10.96 -14.37
C LYS A 262 9.32 10.91 -12.88
N VAL A 263 8.41 10.31 -12.13
CA VAL A 263 8.47 10.14 -10.69
C VAL A 263 9.47 9.05 -10.31
N ASP A 264 10.31 9.30 -9.33
CA ASP A 264 11.26 8.32 -8.79
C ASP A 264 10.66 7.51 -7.63
N VAL A 265 9.86 8.16 -6.76
CA VAL A 265 9.11 7.53 -5.66
C VAL A 265 7.80 8.27 -5.39
N ILE A 266 6.84 7.55 -4.80
CA ILE A 266 5.57 8.15 -4.38
C ILE A 266 5.28 7.84 -2.91
N PHE A 267 4.80 8.85 -2.17
CA PHE A 267 4.32 8.72 -0.79
C PHE A 267 2.81 8.99 -0.73
N GLY A 268 2.11 8.16 0.02
CA GLY A 268 0.72 8.35 0.40
C GLY A 268 0.51 8.04 1.87
N GLN A 269 -0.53 8.62 2.45
CA GLN A 269 -0.94 8.32 3.82
C GLN A 269 -2.45 8.27 3.95
N HIS A 270 -2.93 7.55 4.94
CA HIS A 270 -4.34 7.54 5.32
C HIS A 270 -4.50 7.92 6.79
N ILE A 271 -5.46 8.80 7.09
CA ILE A 271 -5.84 9.07 8.47
C ILE A 271 -6.57 7.85 9.04
N SER A 272 -6.31 7.50 10.29
CA SER A 272 -6.94 6.34 10.94
C SER A 272 -7.69 6.76 12.21
N SER A 273 -9.00 6.69 12.18
CA SER A 273 -9.84 6.88 13.37
C SER A 273 -9.69 5.75 14.41
N GLY A 274 -9.08 4.64 14.01
CA GLY A 274 -8.86 3.47 14.88
C GLY A 274 -7.56 3.50 15.67
N ASN A 275 -6.57 4.28 15.25
CA ASN A 275 -5.24 4.35 15.86
C ASN A 275 -5.09 5.61 16.72
N ARG A 276 -4.40 5.51 17.86
CA ARG A 276 -4.16 6.64 18.77
C ARG A 276 -3.30 7.73 18.12
N LEU A 277 -3.45 8.96 18.59
CA LEU A 277 -2.58 10.09 18.23
C LEU A 277 -1.10 9.74 18.42
N GLY A 278 -0.26 10.20 17.50
CA GLY A 278 1.18 9.97 17.51
C GLY A 278 1.61 8.54 17.14
N VAL A 279 0.66 7.69 16.69
CA VAL A 279 0.95 6.35 16.20
C VAL A 279 0.87 6.33 14.67
N PHE A 280 1.94 5.87 14.04
CA PHE A 280 1.95 5.49 12.63
C PHE A 280 1.90 3.97 12.50
N THR A 281 1.06 3.47 11.60
CA THR A 281 1.07 2.07 11.24
C THR A 281 1.48 1.89 9.78
N TYR A 282 2.25 0.85 9.52
CA TYR A 282 2.77 0.53 8.18
C TYR A 282 2.94 -0.98 8.02
N ARG A 283 3.18 -1.40 6.79
CA ARG A 283 3.63 -2.75 6.47
C ARG A 283 4.63 -2.71 5.31
N SER A 284 5.68 -3.49 5.38
CA SER A 284 6.57 -3.74 4.25
C SER A 284 6.00 -4.85 3.36
N GLY A 285 6.03 -4.68 2.04
CA GLY A 285 5.40 -5.62 1.11
C GLY A 285 3.89 -5.41 1.00
N SER A 286 3.09 -6.49 0.93
CA SER A 286 1.63 -6.42 0.71
C SER A 286 0.92 -5.72 1.86
N VAL A 287 0.27 -4.59 1.60
CA VAL A 287 -0.44 -3.73 2.57
C VAL A 287 -1.94 -4.00 2.56
N SER A 288 -2.55 -4.01 1.36
CA SER A 288 -3.98 -4.25 1.17
C SER A 288 -4.25 -5.24 0.04
N ALA A 289 -5.43 -5.88 0.10
CA ALA A 289 -5.78 -6.95 -0.83
C ALA A 289 -6.14 -6.45 -2.23
N GLU A 290 -5.91 -7.30 -3.23
CA GLU A 290 -6.62 -7.23 -4.50
C GLU A 290 -8.12 -7.42 -4.25
N ASN A 291 -8.94 -6.76 -5.06
CA ASN A 291 -10.38 -6.86 -5.04
C ASN A 291 -10.92 -7.23 -6.42
N ASP A 292 -11.69 -8.31 -6.47
CA ASP A 292 -12.45 -8.66 -7.66
C ASP A 292 -13.93 -8.81 -7.32
N ILE A 293 -14.78 -8.49 -8.28
CA ILE A 293 -16.22 -8.75 -8.22
C ILE A 293 -16.54 -9.88 -9.18
N PHE A 294 -17.36 -10.85 -8.75
CA PHE A 294 -17.86 -11.87 -9.63
C PHE A 294 -19.38 -11.87 -9.72
N ARG A 295 -19.87 -12.27 -10.89
CA ARG A 295 -21.27 -12.57 -11.16
C ARG A 295 -21.37 -13.95 -11.81
N ILE A 296 -22.21 -14.83 -11.22
CA ILE A 296 -22.51 -16.15 -11.73
C ILE A 296 -24.00 -16.20 -12.06
N VAL A 297 -24.36 -16.69 -13.25
CA VAL A 297 -25.74 -16.94 -13.68
C VAL A 297 -25.86 -18.43 -13.97
N VAL A 298 -26.62 -19.13 -13.14
CA VAL A 298 -26.96 -20.54 -13.36
C VAL A 298 -28.31 -20.60 -14.10
N LYS A 299 -28.33 -21.21 -15.27
CA LYS A 299 -29.52 -21.38 -16.11
C LYS A 299 -29.99 -22.82 -16.03
N GLY A 300 -31.24 -22.98 -15.58
CA GLY A 300 -31.96 -24.25 -15.50
C GLY A 300 -33.09 -24.34 -16.51
N ARG A 301 -34.14 -25.04 -16.09
CA ARG A 301 -35.38 -25.13 -16.88
C ARG A 301 -36.57 -25.08 -15.93
N GLN A 302 -37.44 -24.12 -16.16
CA GLN A 302 -38.66 -23.88 -15.35
C GLN A 302 -39.57 -25.08 -15.33
N SER A 303 -40.20 -25.36 -14.19
CA SER A 303 -41.21 -26.36 -14.02
C SER A 303 -42.14 -26.08 -12.84
N HIS A 304 -43.21 -26.87 -12.72
CA HIS A 304 -44.08 -26.86 -11.54
C HIS A 304 -43.31 -27.39 -10.32
N GLY A 305 -43.33 -26.71 -9.17
CA GLY A 305 -42.63 -27.10 -7.96
C GLY A 305 -42.92 -28.50 -7.44
N ALA A 306 -44.17 -29.04 -7.75
CA ALA A 306 -44.55 -30.41 -7.42
C ALA A 306 -44.05 -31.45 -8.45
N SER A 307 -43.43 -31.03 -9.57
CA SER A 307 -42.93 -31.92 -10.64
C SER A 307 -41.48 -31.55 -11.01
N PRO A 308 -40.54 -31.53 -10.06
CA PRO A 308 -39.16 -31.07 -10.28
C PRO A 308 -38.42 -31.91 -11.34
N TRP A 309 -38.77 -33.17 -11.55
CA TRP A 309 -38.19 -34.05 -12.58
C TRP A 309 -38.45 -33.58 -14.03
N SER A 310 -39.41 -32.70 -14.25
CA SER A 310 -39.70 -32.10 -15.58
C SER A 310 -38.92 -30.83 -15.86
N GLY A 311 -38.18 -30.33 -14.89
CA GLY A 311 -37.30 -29.13 -14.97
C GLY A 311 -35.83 -29.44 -14.72
N ILE A 312 -35.10 -28.34 -14.52
CA ILE A 312 -33.71 -28.31 -13.98
C ILE A 312 -33.69 -27.17 -12.98
N ASP A 313 -33.51 -27.48 -11.70
CA ASP A 313 -33.62 -26.48 -10.63
C ASP A 313 -32.33 -25.67 -10.45
N PRO A 314 -32.26 -24.40 -10.89
CA PRO A 314 -31.08 -23.58 -10.77
C PRO A 314 -30.81 -23.15 -9.32
N ILE A 315 -31.82 -23.15 -8.42
CA ILE A 315 -31.63 -22.80 -7.00
C ILE A 315 -30.81 -23.89 -6.31
N VAL A 316 -31.14 -25.16 -6.54
CA VAL A 316 -30.39 -26.30 -5.96
C VAL A 316 -28.95 -26.29 -6.48
N VAL A 317 -28.74 -26.13 -7.78
CA VAL A 317 -27.40 -26.07 -8.40
C VAL A 317 -26.59 -24.89 -7.85
N ALA A 318 -27.16 -23.68 -7.82
CA ALA A 318 -26.50 -22.50 -7.30
C ALA A 318 -26.14 -22.62 -5.81
N SER A 319 -27.01 -23.25 -5.00
CA SER A 319 -26.74 -23.51 -3.58
C SER A 319 -25.54 -24.43 -3.37
N GLN A 320 -25.39 -25.46 -4.21
CA GLN A 320 -24.22 -26.34 -4.22
C GLN A 320 -22.95 -25.59 -4.66
N ILE A 321 -23.05 -24.71 -5.66
CA ILE A 321 -21.95 -23.84 -6.11
C ILE A 321 -21.50 -22.94 -4.97
N VAL A 322 -22.39 -22.30 -4.20
CA VAL A 322 -22.03 -21.47 -3.04
C VAL A 322 -21.13 -22.25 -2.05
N THR A 323 -21.54 -23.47 -1.72
CA THR A 323 -20.79 -24.33 -0.81
C THR A 323 -19.44 -24.76 -1.40
N ALA A 324 -19.44 -25.14 -2.67
CA ALA A 324 -18.24 -25.62 -3.36
C ALA A 324 -17.19 -24.52 -3.55
N LEU A 325 -17.59 -23.25 -3.78
CA LEU A 325 -16.69 -22.12 -3.88
C LEU A 325 -15.80 -21.99 -2.63
N GLN A 326 -16.33 -22.32 -1.43
CA GLN A 326 -15.56 -22.26 -0.19
C GLN A 326 -14.42 -23.29 -0.15
N THR A 327 -14.52 -24.36 -0.94
CA THR A 327 -13.45 -25.38 -1.02
C THR A 327 -12.24 -24.89 -1.80
N ILE A 328 -12.39 -23.89 -2.66
CA ILE A 328 -11.26 -23.28 -3.38
C ILE A 328 -10.28 -22.71 -2.36
N VAL A 329 -10.76 -21.88 -1.43
CA VAL A 329 -9.93 -21.28 -0.39
C VAL A 329 -9.35 -22.38 0.52
N SER A 330 -10.18 -23.27 1.01
CA SER A 330 -9.76 -24.24 2.04
C SER A 330 -8.96 -25.43 1.51
N ARG A 331 -8.96 -25.74 0.19
CA ARG A 331 -8.34 -26.96 -0.38
C ARG A 331 -7.40 -26.73 -1.56
N ASN A 332 -7.45 -25.55 -2.20
CA ASN A 332 -6.64 -25.30 -3.39
C ASN A 332 -5.57 -24.20 -3.19
N LEU A 333 -5.60 -23.47 -2.05
CA LEU A 333 -4.70 -22.36 -1.79
C LEU A 333 -3.72 -22.63 -0.65
N PRO A 334 -2.47 -22.17 -0.75
CA PRO A 334 -1.48 -22.30 0.32
C PRO A 334 -1.69 -21.20 1.38
N LEU A 335 -2.73 -21.34 2.22
CA LEU A 335 -3.14 -20.33 3.21
C LEU A 335 -2.07 -19.99 4.26
N THR A 336 -0.99 -20.77 4.33
CA THR A 336 0.17 -20.47 5.18
C THR A 336 1.06 -19.36 4.62
N THR A 337 0.90 -19.01 3.34
CA THR A 337 1.66 -17.93 2.69
C THR A 337 0.92 -16.61 2.77
N GLN A 338 -0.33 -16.56 2.34
CA GLN A 338 -1.18 -15.38 2.36
C GLN A 338 -2.66 -15.79 2.54
N PRO A 339 -3.50 -14.92 3.14
CA PRO A 339 -4.93 -15.16 3.23
C PRO A 339 -5.65 -14.94 1.90
N ALA A 340 -6.81 -15.59 1.75
CA ALA A 340 -7.76 -15.34 0.68
C ALA A 340 -9.19 -15.49 1.19
N VAL A 341 -10.11 -14.73 0.59
CA VAL A 341 -11.54 -14.76 0.92
C VAL A 341 -12.36 -14.77 -0.37
N ILE A 342 -13.36 -15.68 -0.45
CA ILE A 342 -14.40 -15.67 -1.47
C ILE A 342 -15.74 -15.50 -0.75
N THR A 343 -16.44 -14.41 -1.03
CA THR A 343 -17.74 -14.10 -0.42
C THR A 343 -18.81 -14.09 -1.49
N VAL A 344 -19.87 -14.90 -1.32
CA VAL A 344 -21.13 -14.71 -2.05
C VAL A 344 -21.97 -13.72 -1.26
N GLY A 345 -22.10 -12.49 -1.80
CA GLY A 345 -22.80 -11.38 -1.14
C GLY A 345 -24.29 -11.33 -1.47
N SER A 346 -24.70 -11.87 -2.61
CA SER A 346 -26.12 -11.96 -2.97
C SER A 346 -26.44 -13.25 -3.72
N PHE A 347 -27.70 -13.69 -3.55
CA PHE A 347 -28.30 -14.81 -4.26
C PHE A 347 -29.75 -14.47 -4.57
N HIS A 348 -30.09 -14.37 -5.86
CA HIS A 348 -31.42 -14.01 -6.33
C HIS A 348 -31.94 -15.08 -7.28
N SER A 349 -33.14 -15.60 -7.00
CA SER A 349 -33.82 -16.55 -7.87
C SER A 349 -35.31 -16.68 -7.48
N GLY A 350 -36.13 -17.02 -8.44
CA GLY A 350 -37.55 -17.30 -8.23
C GLY A 350 -38.41 -16.07 -7.93
N ASN A 351 -39.71 -16.23 -8.09
CA ASN A 351 -40.68 -15.19 -7.78
C ASN A 351 -41.96 -15.75 -7.12
N ARG A 352 -42.12 -17.07 -7.06
CA ARG A 352 -43.26 -17.75 -6.46
C ARG A 352 -42.90 -19.16 -5.95
N GLU A 353 -43.45 -19.52 -4.82
CA GLU A 353 -43.10 -20.74 -4.04
C GLU A 353 -43.39 -22.07 -4.76
N ASN A 354 -44.32 -22.08 -5.74
CA ASN A 354 -44.68 -23.31 -6.46
C ASN A 354 -44.14 -23.39 -7.90
N ILE A 355 -43.11 -22.58 -8.21
CA ILE A 355 -42.45 -22.53 -9.52
C ILE A 355 -40.97 -22.72 -9.34
N ILE A 356 -40.36 -23.72 -9.99
CA ILE A 356 -38.91 -23.81 -10.18
C ILE A 356 -38.56 -22.78 -11.25
N PRO A 357 -37.68 -21.81 -10.99
CA PRO A 357 -37.33 -20.72 -11.91
C PRO A 357 -36.44 -21.18 -13.06
N GLU A 358 -36.21 -20.28 -14.02
CA GLU A 358 -35.29 -20.53 -15.15
C GLU A 358 -33.83 -20.22 -14.79
N GLU A 359 -33.57 -19.29 -13.86
CA GLU A 359 -32.24 -18.88 -13.50
C GLU A 359 -32.07 -18.56 -12.02
N ALA A 360 -30.79 -18.66 -11.58
CA ALA A 360 -30.32 -18.15 -10.30
C ALA A 360 -29.07 -17.29 -10.53
N VAL A 361 -28.99 -16.14 -9.85
CA VAL A 361 -27.91 -15.19 -9.98
C VAL A 361 -27.21 -15.05 -8.64
N LEU A 362 -25.87 -15.24 -8.65
CA LEU A 362 -24.99 -15.01 -7.51
C LEU A 362 -24.07 -13.83 -7.84
N THR A 363 -23.84 -12.96 -6.88
CA THR A 363 -22.77 -11.96 -6.95
C THR A 363 -21.93 -12.00 -5.69
N GLY A 364 -20.65 -11.61 -5.81
CA GLY A 364 -19.76 -11.64 -4.68
C GLY A 364 -18.39 -11.05 -4.96
N THR A 365 -17.50 -11.16 -3.98
CA THR A 365 -16.15 -10.60 -4.05
C THR A 365 -15.09 -11.67 -3.81
N ILE A 366 -13.90 -11.41 -4.36
CA ILE A 366 -12.67 -12.18 -4.13
C ILE A 366 -11.64 -11.21 -3.56
N ARG A 367 -10.99 -11.59 -2.47
CA ARG A 367 -9.92 -10.83 -1.83
C ARG A 367 -8.71 -11.72 -1.61
N THR A 368 -7.50 -11.24 -1.99
CA THR A 368 -6.26 -11.95 -1.72
C THR A 368 -5.07 -11.00 -1.68
N LEU A 369 -4.00 -11.42 -1.01
CA LEU A 369 -2.72 -10.73 -0.89
C LEU A 369 -1.63 -11.36 -1.77
N ASP A 370 -2.02 -12.15 -2.77
CA ASP A 370 -1.11 -12.84 -3.68
C ASP A 370 -1.74 -13.04 -5.06
N SER A 371 -1.13 -12.46 -6.08
CA SER A 371 -1.66 -12.51 -7.46
C SER A 371 -1.65 -13.92 -8.08
N ASN A 372 -0.78 -14.84 -7.61
CA ASN A 372 -0.82 -16.24 -8.07
C ASN A 372 -2.02 -16.96 -7.47
N MET A 373 -2.33 -16.67 -6.17
CA MET A 373 -3.56 -17.19 -5.55
C MET A 373 -4.79 -16.63 -6.25
N ARG A 374 -4.82 -15.34 -6.62
CA ARG A 374 -5.89 -14.72 -7.43
C ARG A 374 -6.12 -15.48 -8.73
N ASN A 375 -5.06 -15.73 -9.49
CA ASN A 375 -5.15 -16.47 -10.76
C ASN A 375 -5.67 -17.90 -10.55
N THR A 376 -5.23 -18.57 -9.47
CA THR A 376 -5.72 -19.90 -9.09
C THR A 376 -7.20 -19.86 -8.75
N ILE A 377 -7.66 -18.87 -7.96
CA ILE A 377 -9.07 -18.69 -7.62
C ILE A 377 -9.91 -18.51 -8.90
N HIS A 378 -9.51 -17.62 -9.80
CA HIS A 378 -10.23 -17.37 -11.05
C HIS A 378 -10.37 -18.63 -11.89
N SER A 379 -9.29 -19.37 -12.07
CA SER A 379 -9.29 -20.62 -12.85
C SER A 379 -10.20 -21.67 -12.22
N ARG A 380 -10.07 -21.89 -10.90
CA ARG A 380 -10.86 -22.88 -10.17
C ARG A 380 -12.34 -22.52 -10.09
N MET A 381 -12.68 -21.24 -9.93
CA MET A 381 -14.06 -20.78 -9.94
C MET A 381 -14.72 -21.07 -11.29
N ARG A 382 -14.08 -20.74 -12.40
CA ARG A 382 -14.60 -20.99 -13.76
C ARG A 382 -14.83 -22.48 -13.99
N GLU A 383 -13.84 -23.31 -13.66
CA GLU A 383 -13.96 -24.77 -13.82
C GLU A 383 -15.06 -25.34 -12.94
N LEU A 384 -15.09 -25.01 -11.65
CA LEU A 384 -16.04 -25.55 -10.68
C LEU A 384 -17.47 -25.18 -11.04
N VAL A 385 -17.75 -23.89 -11.33
CA VAL A 385 -19.07 -23.40 -11.67
C VAL A 385 -19.62 -24.10 -12.93
N THR A 386 -18.79 -24.22 -13.97
CA THR A 386 -19.18 -24.87 -15.23
C THR A 386 -19.48 -26.36 -15.00
N ARG A 387 -18.54 -27.09 -14.35
CA ARG A 387 -18.69 -28.54 -14.14
C ARG A 387 -19.88 -28.90 -13.25
N MET A 388 -20.12 -28.10 -12.21
CA MET A 388 -21.25 -28.35 -11.32
C MET A 388 -22.59 -28.12 -12.02
N ALA A 389 -22.71 -27.07 -12.83
CA ALA A 389 -23.91 -26.84 -13.62
C ALA A 389 -24.15 -27.97 -14.64
N GLU A 390 -23.12 -28.36 -15.40
CA GLU A 390 -23.17 -29.47 -16.36
C GLU A 390 -23.59 -30.78 -15.71
N SER A 391 -23.09 -31.12 -14.52
CA SER A 391 -23.41 -32.36 -13.81
C SER A 391 -24.89 -32.48 -13.44
N ALA A 392 -25.60 -31.35 -13.32
CA ALA A 392 -27.04 -31.29 -13.04
C ALA A 392 -27.87 -31.06 -14.32
N GLY A 393 -27.26 -31.06 -15.50
CA GLY A 393 -27.93 -30.74 -16.76
C GLY A 393 -28.24 -29.23 -16.95
N ALA A 394 -27.72 -28.37 -16.10
CA ALA A 394 -27.81 -26.92 -16.18
C ALA A 394 -26.64 -26.34 -16.99
N THR A 395 -26.68 -25.03 -17.26
CA THR A 395 -25.52 -24.27 -17.72
C THR A 395 -25.22 -23.12 -16.75
N ALA A 396 -23.98 -22.66 -16.73
CA ALA A 396 -23.63 -21.49 -15.95
C ALA A 396 -22.63 -20.59 -16.67
N GLU A 397 -22.83 -19.29 -16.50
CA GLU A 397 -21.92 -18.25 -16.95
C GLU A 397 -21.29 -17.59 -15.73
N ILE A 398 -19.97 -17.35 -15.76
CA ILE A 398 -19.26 -16.62 -14.71
C ILE A 398 -18.47 -15.48 -15.32
N ASN A 399 -18.71 -14.27 -14.85
CA ASN A 399 -17.88 -13.09 -15.11
C ASN A 399 -17.14 -12.70 -13.83
N ILE A 400 -15.84 -12.39 -13.96
CA ILE A 400 -15.00 -11.88 -12.86
C ILE A 400 -14.35 -10.59 -13.37
N SER A 401 -14.65 -9.48 -12.72
CA SER A 401 -14.07 -8.16 -12.96
C SER A 401 -13.00 -7.88 -11.94
N MET A 402 -11.81 -7.48 -12.42
CA MET A 402 -10.69 -7.09 -11.58
C MET A 402 -10.80 -5.59 -11.27
N GLU A 403 -11.25 -5.25 -10.07
CA GLU A 403 -11.49 -3.87 -9.65
C GLU A 403 -10.22 -3.20 -9.15
N ASP A 404 -9.61 -3.72 -8.07
CA ASP A 404 -8.46 -3.12 -7.45
C ASP A 404 -7.24 -4.04 -7.48
N ALA A 405 -6.09 -3.40 -7.60
CA ALA A 405 -4.79 -4.03 -7.49
C ALA A 405 -4.36 -4.18 -6.02
N MET A 406 -3.46 -5.10 -5.74
CA MET A 406 -2.81 -5.23 -4.43
C MET A 406 -1.91 -4.03 -4.18
N LEU A 407 -2.09 -3.36 -3.05
CA LEU A 407 -1.15 -2.33 -2.59
C LEU A 407 0.10 -2.99 -2.00
N VAL A 408 1.24 -2.65 -2.55
CA VAL A 408 2.54 -3.15 -2.11
C VAL A 408 3.46 -1.97 -1.80
N ASN A 409 3.85 -1.81 -0.54
CA ASN A 409 4.94 -0.91 -0.20
C ASN A 409 6.27 -1.51 -0.68
N ASP A 410 7.06 -0.74 -1.41
CA ASP A 410 8.40 -1.17 -1.82
C ASP A 410 9.27 -1.46 -0.59
N PRO A 411 9.82 -2.68 -0.43
CA PRO A 411 10.56 -3.04 0.79
C PRO A 411 11.83 -2.22 1.00
N ALA A 412 12.50 -1.79 -0.08
CA ALA A 412 13.73 -1.01 0.02
C ALA A 412 13.42 0.44 0.44
N LEU A 413 12.40 1.05 -0.18
CA LEU A 413 11.92 2.37 0.20
C LEU A 413 11.36 2.36 1.62
N THR A 414 10.55 1.36 1.99
CA THR A 414 10.04 1.20 3.36
C THR A 414 11.18 1.16 4.37
N ALA A 415 12.19 0.30 4.17
CA ALA A 415 13.34 0.20 5.08
C ALA A 415 14.11 1.52 5.21
N GLN A 416 14.14 2.35 4.17
CA GLN A 416 14.75 3.68 4.20
C GLN A 416 13.89 4.70 4.95
N MET A 417 12.55 4.62 4.83
CA MET A 417 11.63 5.61 5.41
C MET A 417 11.27 5.34 6.88
N ILE A 418 11.31 4.09 7.32
CA ILE A 418 11.07 3.69 8.72
C ILE A 418 11.87 4.52 9.74
N PRO A 419 13.19 4.74 9.60
CA PRO A 419 13.95 5.55 10.55
C PRO A 419 13.45 7.00 10.64
N VAL A 420 12.85 7.55 9.57
CA VAL A 420 12.27 8.91 9.56
C VAL A 420 11.04 8.97 10.45
N LEU A 421 10.08 8.06 10.24
CA LEU A 421 8.87 7.98 11.06
C LEU A 421 9.19 7.63 12.52
N LYS A 422 10.18 6.78 12.75
CA LYS A 422 10.64 6.41 14.09
C LYS A 422 11.22 7.60 14.87
N ARG A 423 11.96 8.49 14.20
CA ARG A 423 12.43 9.74 14.82
C ARG A 423 11.29 10.67 15.22
N LEU A 424 10.22 10.69 14.42
CA LEU A 424 9.06 11.52 14.67
C LEU A 424 8.19 10.97 15.83
N ALA A 425 7.87 9.69 15.82
CA ALA A 425 6.90 9.08 16.73
C ALA A 425 7.52 8.32 17.92
N GLY A 426 8.84 8.13 17.93
CA GLY A 426 9.53 7.24 18.88
C GLY A 426 9.28 5.75 18.61
N ASP A 427 9.90 4.90 19.40
CA ASP A 427 9.81 3.44 19.22
C ASP A 427 8.38 2.88 19.39
N SER A 428 7.61 3.45 20.30
CA SER A 428 6.25 3.01 20.60
C SER A 428 5.18 3.61 19.67
N GLY A 429 5.53 4.64 18.92
CA GLY A 429 4.63 5.33 18.00
C GLY A 429 4.72 4.82 16.55
N LEU A 430 5.57 3.84 16.26
CA LEU A 430 5.69 3.25 14.92
C LEU A 430 5.43 1.74 15.01
N VAL A 431 4.36 1.26 14.39
CA VAL A 431 3.89 -0.12 14.50
C VAL A 431 3.77 -0.77 13.13
N GLU A 432 4.45 -1.88 12.93
CA GLU A 432 4.22 -2.72 11.77
C GLU A 432 2.98 -3.59 11.99
N VAL A 433 2.03 -3.54 11.05
CA VAL A 433 0.74 -4.23 11.16
C VAL A 433 0.61 -5.35 10.13
N ASN A 434 -0.36 -6.25 10.35
CA ASN A 434 -0.74 -7.21 9.34
C ASN A 434 -1.42 -6.51 8.14
N ALA A 435 -1.34 -7.13 6.96
CA ALA A 435 -2.04 -6.64 5.78
C ALA A 435 -3.55 -6.62 6.00
N GLY A 436 -4.20 -5.59 5.49
CA GLY A 436 -5.66 -5.47 5.47
C GLY A 436 -6.29 -6.22 4.29
N MET A 437 -7.57 -6.62 4.45
CA MET A 437 -8.35 -7.21 3.34
C MET A 437 -9.19 -6.14 2.60
N GLY A 438 -9.11 -4.86 3.00
CA GLY A 438 -9.62 -3.72 2.24
C GLY A 438 -8.81 -3.50 0.97
N ALA A 439 -9.33 -2.70 0.04
CA ALA A 439 -8.59 -2.25 -1.14
C ALA A 439 -8.15 -0.79 -0.94
N GLU A 440 -7.17 -0.36 -1.72
CA GLU A 440 -6.66 1.02 -1.79
C GLU A 440 -6.03 1.21 -3.16
N ASP A 441 -6.56 2.12 -3.95
CA ASP A 441 -6.17 2.29 -5.35
C ASP A 441 -4.82 3.02 -5.56
N PHE A 442 -4.20 3.57 -4.49
CA PHE A 442 -2.78 3.94 -4.49
C PHE A 442 -1.89 2.82 -5.04
N ALA A 443 -2.37 1.60 -4.98
CA ALA A 443 -1.76 0.42 -5.56
C ALA A 443 -1.35 0.60 -7.02
N TYR A 444 -2.16 1.31 -7.82
CA TYR A 444 -1.84 1.53 -9.23
C TYR A 444 -0.61 2.41 -9.45
N PHE A 445 -0.38 3.39 -8.56
CA PHE A 445 0.86 4.17 -8.56
C PHE A 445 2.05 3.33 -8.10
N ALA A 446 1.87 2.59 -6.98
CA ALA A 446 2.92 1.75 -6.39
C ALA A 446 3.35 0.58 -7.31
N GLN A 447 2.52 0.17 -8.25
CA GLN A 447 2.89 -0.78 -9.32
C GLN A 447 3.82 -0.19 -10.39
N LYS A 448 3.90 1.13 -10.51
CA LYS A 448 4.68 1.83 -11.54
C LYS A 448 6.00 2.38 -11.03
N VAL A 449 6.00 2.86 -9.78
CA VAL A 449 7.17 3.44 -9.11
C VAL A 449 7.22 2.95 -7.66
N PRO A 450 8.39 2.90 -7.02
CA PRO A 450 8.48 2.57 -5.60
C PRO A 450 7.55 3.46 -4.78
N GLY A 451 6.59 2.84 -4.07
CA GLY A 451 5.60 3.52 -3.24
C GLY A 451 5.79 3.20 -1.76
N PHE A 452 5.49 4.15 -0.90
CA PHE A 452 5.37 3.94 0.54
C PHE A 452 4.09 4.57 1.05
N TYR A 453 3.20 3.73 1.57
CA TYR A 453 1.90 4.08 2.13
C TYR A 453 1.85 3.70 3.61
N PHE A 454 1.36 4.61 4.46
CA PHE A 454 1.26 4.41 5.89
C PHE A 454 -0.02 5.03 6.44
N GLN A 455 -0.41 4.67 7.67
CA GLN A 455 -1.55 5.28 8.33
C GLN A 455 -1.10 6.17 9.48
N THR A 456 -1.80 7.28 9.66
CA THR A 456 -1.59 8.26 10.74
C THR A 456 -2.75 8.18 11.74
N GLY A 457 -2.46 7.90 12.99
CA GLY A 457 -3.46 7.75 14.04
C GLY A 457 -4.14 9.07 14.41
N ALA A 458 -5.47 9.03 14.50
CA ALA A 458 -6.32 10.16 14.83
C ALA A 458 -7.59 9.76 15.62
N LEU A 459 -7.50 8.74 16.47
CA LEU A 459 -8.62 8.31 17.34
C LEU A 459 -8.96 9.44 18.31
N PRO A 460 -10.22 9.93 18.31
CA PRO A 460 -10.66 10.98 19.22
C PRO A 460 -10.54 10.57 20.70
N ALA A 461 -10.12 11.50 21.53
CA ALA A 461 -9.96 11.26 22.94
C ALA A 461 -11.27 10.76 23.59
N GLY A 462 -11.16 9.70 24.38
CA GLY A 462 -12.31 9.09 25.09
C GLY A 462 -13.21 8.21 24.22
N LYS A 463 -12.96 8.10 22.91
CA LYS A 463 -13.68 7.19 22.02
C LYS A 463 -12.99 5.84 21.89
N LYS A 464 -13.77 4.80 21.59
CA LYS A 464 -13.27 3.51 21.13
C LYS A 464 -13.24 3.51 19.60
N SER A 465 -12.31 2.78 19.01
CA SER A 465 -12.22 2.64 17.55
C SER A 465 -13.52 2.15 16.91
N SER A 466 -14.26 1.27 17.60
CA SER A 466 -15.55 0.75 17.13
C SER A 466 -16.68 1.78 17.10
N GLU A 467 -16.51 2.96 17.70
CA GLU A 467 -17.51 4.03 17.74
C GLU A 467 -17.34 5.05 16.61
N VAL A 468 -16.21 5.01 15.90
CA VAL A 468 -15.80 6.01 14.90
C VAL A 468 -15.24 5.36 13.65
N LEU A 469 -15.82 4.24 13.23
CA LEU A 469 -15.36 3.46 12.08
C LEU A 469 -15.46 4.26 10.79
N HIS A 470 -14.48 4.06 9.91
CA HIS A 470 -14.54 4.52 8.53
C HIS A 470 -15.80 3.98 7.82
N HIS A 471 -16.28 4.70 6.82
CA HIS A 471 -17.47 4.39 6.00
C HIS A 471 -18.78 4.33 6.81
N THR A 472 -18.82 4.96 7.98
CA THR A 472 -20.04 5.02 8.80
C THR A 472 -20.50 6.45 9.03
N PRO A 473 -21.81 6.66 9.33
CA PRO A 473 -22.35 7.98 9.67
C PRO A 473 -21.73 8.64 10.91
N ASP A 474 -21.04 7.85 11.74
CA ASP A 474 -20.45 8.27 13.01
C ASP A 474 -18.92 8.44 12.92
N PHE A 475 -18.36 8.36 11.73
CA PHE A 475 -16.93 8.56 11.52
C PHE A 475 -16.48 9.92 12.04
N GLN A 476 -15.43 9.92 12.83
CA GLN A 476 -14.81 11.12 13.38
C GLN A 476 -13.32 10.89 13.59
N ILE A 477 -12.55 11.96 13.49
CA ILE A 477 -11.12 11.97 13.82
C ILE A 477 -10.78 13.10 14.80
N ASP A 478 -9.68 12.92 15.53
CA ASP A 478 -9.03 14.03 16.24
C ASP A 478 -8.15 14.81 15.26
N GLU A 479 -8.45 16.10 15.06
CA GLU A 479 -7.72 16.97 14.13
C GLU A 479 -6.23 17.12 14.48
N GLN A 480 -5.81 16.83 15.71
CA GLN A 480 -4.39 16.80 16.08
C GLN A 480 -3.61 15.71 15.33
N GLY A 481 -4.30 14.64 14.88
CA GLY A 481 -3.69 13.62 14.03
C GLY A 481 -3.16 14.18 12.71
N MET A 482 -3.76 15.24 12.20
CA MET A 482 -3.33 15.89 10.95
C MET A 482 -1.95 16.55 11.07
N GLU A 483 -1.60 17.07 12.25
CA GLU A 483 -0.26 17.61 12.48
C GLU A 483 0.82 16.53 12.35
N TRP A 484 0.55 15.33 12.89
CA TRP A 484 1.46 14.19 12.74
C TRP A 484 1.61 13.75 11.28
N GLY A 485 0.49 13.69 10.55
CA GLY A 485 0.49 13.34 9.12
C GLY A 485 1.24 14.36 8.26
N LEU A 486 1.00 15.66 8.50
CA LEU A 486 1.70 16.75 7.81
C LEU A 486 3.21 16.69 8.06
N ARG A 487 3.64 16.53 9.31
CA ARG A 487 5.05 16.34 9.67
C ARG A 487 5.67 15.16 8.95
N ALA A 488 4.97 14.01 8.97
CA ALA A 488 5.45 12.77 8.37
C ALA A 488 5.70 12.95 6.87
N ILE A 489 4.72 13.44 6.11
CA ILE A 489 4.82 13.53 4.66
C ILE A 489 5.91 14.52 4.21
N VAL A 490 6.08 15.66 4.92
CA VAL A 490 7.13 16.62 4.63
C VAL A 490 8.52 16.07 4.98
N LEU A 491 8.66 15.42 6.16
CA LEU A 491 9.94 14.82 6.57
C LEU A 491 10.39 13.68 5.65
N LEU A 492 9.47 12.82 5.22
CA LEU A 492 9.75 11.74 4.26
C LEU A 492 10.26 12.32 2.94
N THR A 493 9.62 13.40 2.46
CA THR A 493 10.01 14.11 1.24
C THR A 493 11.42 14.67 1.36
N ILE A 494 11.70 15.46 2.40
CA ILE A 494 13.01 16.06 2.64
C ILE A 494 14.10 14.99 2.77
N ASN A 495 13.84 13.95 3.56
CA ASN A 495 14.81 12.86 3.78
C ASN A 495 15.15 12.14 2.47
N TYR A 496 14.12 11.80 1.68
CA TYR A 496 14.35 11.13 0.40
C TYR A 496 15.15 12.02 -0.55
N MET A 497 14.77 13.29 -0.69
CA MET A 497 15.44 14.25 -1.56
C MET A 497 16.90 14.49 -1.17
N GLU A 498 17.21 14.61 0.12
CA GLU A 498 18.58 14.86 0.58
C GLU A 498 19.48 13.62 0.50
N SER A 499 18.89 12.41 0.59
CA SER A 499 19.64 11.15 0.54
C SER A 499 19.89 10.63 -0.88
N HIS A 500 19.30 11.25 -1.92
CA HIS A 500 19.42 10.80 -3.30
C HIS A 500 19.96 11.91 -4.21
N GLU A 501 20.83 11.52 -5.14
CA GLU A 501 21.26 12.37 -6.24
C GLU A 501 20.31 12.20 -7.43
N SER A 502 20.28 13.19 -8.33
CA SER A 502 19.54 13.07 -9.58
C SER A 502 20.04 11.86 -10.36
N THR A 503 19.16 10.92 -10.65
CA THR A 503 19.46 9.79 -11.55
C THR A 503 19.56 10.23 -13.01
N ARG A 504 19.22 11.50 -13.31
CA ARG A 504 19.25 12.08 -14.66
C ARG A 504 20.61 12.70 -14.93
N LYS A 505 21.36 12.11 -15.86
CA LYS A 505 22.43 12.83 -16.55
C LYS A 505 21.74 13.90 -17.43
N ASN A 506 22.11 15.19 -17.24
CA ASN A 506 21.71 16.29 -18.12
C ASN A 506 21.96 15.96 -19.59
#